data_d26f6857ef0293e36b0d0f62a2c3c263
#
_entry.id   d26f6857ef0293e36b0d0f62a2c3c263
#
_cell.length_a   1.000
_cell.length_b   1.000
_cell.length_c   1.000
_cell.angle_alpha   90.00
_cell.angle_beta   90.00
_cell.angle_gamma   90.00
#
_symmetry.space_group_name_H-M   'P 1'
#
loop_
_entity.id
_entity.type
_entity.pdbx_description
1 polymer ?
#
loop_
_entity_poly.entity_id
_entity_poly.type
_entity_poly.pdbx_seq_one_letter_code
_entity_poly.pdbx_strand_id
1 'polypeptide(L)'
;GSTPSSIAGQLNSNGKLMLINPNGVVITPNGVVNTKSFTASTLDINNRDFLNDNFSFKGNGNSKGVINSGKITIGGGGHAALLGGYVSNSGIVSAKLGKIAIGAGEKITLDFVGDGLMTVAVPSYKLGIIKDINGKTLQSLISNTGTLKANGGIIDMTRMQIM
;
A
#
# COMPACT_ATOMS: atom_id res chain seq x y z
N GLY A 1 -14.41 -12.56 1.55
CA GLY A 1 -13.90 -13.89 1.25
C GLY A 1 -12.52 -14.14 1.86
N SER A 2 -12.04 -15.33 1.72
CA SER A 2 -10.72 -15.75 2.22
C SER A 2 -9.63 -15.68 1.15
N THR A 3 -9.94 -15.12 -0.02
CA THR A 3 -9.06 -15.10 -1.18
C THR A 3 -8.47 -13.70 -1.39
N PRO A 4 -7.17 -13.58 -1.71
CA PRO A 4 -6.59 -12.30 -2.07
C PRO A 4 -7.22 -11.71 -3.33
N SER A 5 -7.20 -10.39 -3.45
CA SER A 5 -7.54 -9.70 -4.70
C SER A 5 -6.34 -9.74 -5.64
N SER A 6 -6.60 -10.06 -6.91
CA SER A 6 -5.55 -10.14 -7.92
C SER A 6 -5.94 -9.29 -9.13
N ILE A 7 -5.04 -8.40 -9.54
CA ILE A 7 -5.19 -7.60 -10.75
C ILE A 7 -4.23 -8.15 -11.79
N ALA A 8 -4.77 -8.85 -12.81
CA ALA A 8 -3.98 -9.47 -13.87
C ALA A 8 -4.22 -8.82 -15.23
N GLY A 9 -5.17 -7.91 -15.33
CA GLY A 9 -5.48 -7.18 -16.54
C GLY A 9 -5.34 -5.69 -16.33
N GLN A 10 -6.04 -4.91 -17.14
CA GLN A 10 -5.98 -3.46 -17.10
C GLN A 10 -7.15 -2.89 -16.30
N LEU A 11 -6.84 -2.02 -15.35
CA LEU A 11 -7.80 -1.32 -14.53
C LEU A 11 -7.63 0.17 -14.75
N ASN A 12 -8.59 0.81 -15.40
CA ASN A 12 -8.55 2.23 -15.75
C ASN A 12 -9.66 2.99 -15.04
N SER A 13 -9.31 4.13 -14.46
CA SER A 13 -10.28 5.04 -13.86
C SER A 13 -9.72 6.46 -13.90
N ASN A 14 -10.57 7.46 -14.15
CA ASN A 14 -10.19 8.87 -14.05
C ASN A 14 -10.44 9.44 -12.65
N GLY A 15 -10.80 8.61 -11.70
CA GLY A 15 -11.07 8.99 -10.32
C GLY A 15 -10.08 8.39 -9.34
N LYS A 16 -10.43 8.49 -8.07
CA LYS A 16 -9.70 7.87 -6.97
C LYS A 16 -10.24 6.47 -6.75
N LEU A 17 -9.34 5.48 -6.70
CA LEU A 17 -9.71 4.09 -6.50
C LEU A 17 -9.08 3.57 -5.21
N MET A 18 -9.87 2.89 -4.40
CA MET A 18 -9.39 2.23 -3.19
C MET A 18 -9.77 0.76 -3.22
N LEU A 19 -8.77 -0.11 -3.08
CA LEU A 19 -8.96 -1.55 -3.03
C LEU A 19 -8.48 -2.06 -1.69
N ILE A 20 -9.42 -2.56 -0.88
CA ILE A 20 -9.12 -3.10 0.45
C ILE A 20 -9.50 -4.57 0.49
N ASN A 21 -8.52 -5.43 0.80
CA ASN A 21 -8.78 -6.85 1.01
C ASN A 21 -7.84 -7.39 2.09
N PRO A 22 -8.39 -7.73 3.29
CA PRO A 22 -7.56 -8.26 4.38
C PRO A 22 -6.79 -9.53 4.05
N ASN A 23 -7.19 -10.25 3.01
CA ASN A 23 -6.55 -11.51 2.61
C ASN A 23 -5.37 -11.33 1.67
N GLY A 24 -5.10 -10.09 1.25
CA GLY A 24 -3.99 -9.77 0.37
C GLY A 24 -4.42 -9.01 -0.86
N VAL A 25 -3.50 -8.25 -1.44
CA VAL A 25 -3.68 -7.57 -2.73
C VAL A 25 -2.45 -7.85 -3.57
N VAL A 26 -2.66 -8.36 -4.78
CA VAL A 26 -1.58 -8.69 -5.70
C VAL A 26 -1.86 -8.05 -7.05
N ILE A 27 -0.91 -7.27 -7.56
CA ILE A 27 -0.90 -6.82 -8.94
C ILE A 27 0.14 -7.67 -9.66
N THR A 28 -0.32 -8.52 -10.59
CA THR A 28 0.53 -9.48 -11.29
C THR A 28 1.42 -8.77 -12.31
N PRO A 29 2.46 -9.44 -12.87
CA PRO A 29 3.30 -8.82 -13.90
C PRO A 29 2.54 -8.30 -15.12
N ASN A 30 1.38 -8.87 -15.43
CA ASN A 30 0.51 -8.40 -16.52
C ASN A 30 -0.52 -7.37 -16.06
N GLY A 31 -0.58 -7.08 -14.77
CA GLY A 31 -1.52 -6.11 -14.23
C GLY A 31 -1.10 -4.68 -14.52
N VAL A 32 -2.07 -3.85 -14.92
CA VAL A 32 -1.85 -2.43 -15.19
C VAL A 32 -2.96 -1.64 -14.52
N VAL A 33 -2.58 -0.67 -13.70
CA VAL A 33 -3.52 0.24 -13.02
C VAL A 33 -3.23 1.65 -13.50
N ASN A 34 -4.23 2.30 -14.10
CA ASN A 34 -4.17 3.69 -14.53
C ASN A 34 -5.30 4.45 -13.87
N THR A 35 -5.01 5.24 -12.87
CA THR A 35 -6.02 5.99 -12.12
C THR A 35 -5.49 7.37 -11.74
N LYS A 36 -6.38 8.26 -11.30
CA LYS A 36 -5.95 9.54 -10.74
C LYS A 36 -5.27 9.34 -9.39
N SER A 37 -5.82 8.45 -8.56
CA SER A 37 -5.21 8.03 -7.30
C SER A 37 -5.57 6.58 -7.02
N PHE A 38 -4.66 5.84 -6.40
CA PHE A 38 -4.86 4.43 -6.11
C PHE A 38 -4.35 4.10 -4.71
N THR A 39 -5.19 3.44 -3.93
CA THR A 39 -4.80 2.89 -2.64
C THR A 39 -5.11 1.40 -2.62
N ALA A 40 -4.10 0.59 -2.37
CA ALA A 40 -4.25 -0.84 -2.14
C ALA A 40 -3.87 -1.14 -0.69
N SER A 41 -4.76 -1.80 0.04
CA SER A 41 -4.56 -2.04 1.46
C SER A 41 -5.09 -3.40 1.89
N THR A 42 -4.35 -4.07 2.75
CA THR A 42 -4.83 -5.21 3.52
C THR A 42 -5.33 -4.78 4.90
N LEU A 43 -5.15 -3.52 5.24
CA LEU A 43 -5.68 -2.92 6.47
C LEU A 43 -7.02 -2.29 6.19
N ASP A 44 -7.91 -2.34 7.16
CA ASP A 44 -9.24 -1.75 7.03
C ASP A 44 -9.21 -0.25 7.35
N ILE A 45 -10.15 0.50 6.78
CA ILE A 45 -10.26 1.94 6.98
C ILE A 45 -11.57 2.29 7.69
N ASN A 46 -11.53 3.30 8.55
CA ASN A 46 -12.73 3.83 9.18
C ASN A 46 -13.45 4.76 8.18
N ASN A 47 -14.76 4.56 8.00
CA ASN A 47 -15.57 5.36 7.08
C ASN A 47 -15.56 6.86 7.38
N ARG A 48 -15.47 7.23 8.65
CA ARG A 48 -15.38 8.64 9.05
C ARG A 48 -14.09 9.28 8.55
N ASP A 49 -13.00 8.54 8.67
CA ASP A 49 -11.69 9.04 8.24
C ASP A 49 -11.66 9.20 6.73
N PHE A 50 -12.31 8.31 6.01
CA PHE A 50 -12.42 8.38 4.55
C PHE A 50 -13.09 9.68 4.10
N LEU A 51 -14.19 10.08 4.76
CA LEU A 51 -14.94 11.28 4.40
C LEU A 51 -14.21 12.58 4.71
N ASN A 52 -13.25 12.55 5.63
CA ASN A 52 -12.51 13.74 6.07
C ASN A 52 -11.12 13.84 5.45
N ASP A 53 -10.80 13.01 4.45
CA ASP A 53 -9.47 12.94 3.81
C ASP A 53 -8.33 12.66 4.80
N ASN A 54 -8.68 12.19 5.99
CA ASN A 54 -7.74 11.74 7.01
C ASN A 54 -7.88 10.22 7.13
N PHE A 55 -6.90 9.49 6.63
CA PHE A 55 -7.00 8.05 6.45
C PHE A 55 -6.28 7.32 7.57
N SER A 56 -7.06 6.62 8.41
CA SER A 56 -6.54 5.77 9.46
C SER A 56 -6.85 4.31 9.11
N PHE A 57 -5.81 3.49 8.97
CA PHE A 57 -5.91 2.09 8.60
C PHE A 57 -5.51 1.22 9.77
N LYS A 58 -6.28 0.16 10.01
CA LYS A 58 -6.02 -0.77 11.11
C LYS A 58 -6.15 -2.20 10.64
N GLY A 59 -5.16 -3.02 10.95
CA GLY A 59 -5.17 -4.45 10.68
C GLY A 59 -5.66 -5.28 11.85
N ASN A 60 -5.61 -6.60 11.66
CA ASN A 60 -6.06 -7.58 12.66
C ASN A 60 -4.93 -8.17 13.51
N GLY A 61 -3.71 -7.67 13.36
CA GLY A 61 -2.52 -8.19 14.04
C GLY A 61 -1.73 -9.19 13.21
N ASN A 62 -2.34 -9.76 12.16
CA ASN A 62 -1.70 -10.71 11.25
C ASN A 62 -1.98 -10.34 9.80
N SER A 63 -1.90 -9.06 9.49
CA SER A 63 -2.25 -8.54 8.19
C SER A 63 -1.36 -9.11 7.08
N LYS A 64 -2.00 -9.45 5.98
CA LYS A 64 -1.32 -9.98 4.78
C LYS A 64 -0.64 -8.85 4.02
N GLY A 65 0.01 -9.20 2.92
CA GLY A 65 0.80 -8.26 2.15
C GLY A 65 0.10 -7.64 0.97
N VAL A 66 0.66 -6.53 0.51
CA VAL A 66 0.36 -5.93 -0.78
C VAL A 66 1.59 -6.15 -1.66
N ILE A 67 1.37 -6.76 -2.82
CA ILE A 67 2.46 -7.12 -3.75
C ILE A 67 2.17 -6.48 -5.10
N ASN A 68 3.09 -5.66 -5.58
CA ASN A 68 3.04 -5.11 -6.92
C ASN A 68 4.16 -5.69 -7.77
N SER A 69 3.80 -6.46 -8.78
CA SER A 69 4.73 -6.95 -9.81
C SER A 69 4.38 -6.37 -11.19
N GLY A 70 3.33 -5.56 -11.27
CA GLY A 70 2.85 -4.96 -12.49
C GLY A 70 3.20 -3.48 -12.59
N LYS A 71 2.30 -2.70 -13.19
CA LYS A 71 2.53 -1.29 -13.44
C LYS A 71 1.37 -0.45 -12.90
N ILE A 72 1.69 0.49 -12.02
CA ILE A 72 0.73 1.46 -11.47
C ILE A 72 1.13 2.84 -11.98
N THR A 73 0.23 3.49 -12.72
CA THR A 73 0.43 4.84 -13.24
C THR A 73 -0.64 5.75 -12.69
N ILE A 74 -0.21 6.80 -12.01
CA ILE A 74 -1.09 7.77 -11.33
C ILE A 74 -1.09 9.08 -12.11
N GLY A 75 -2.26 9.67 -12.28
CA GLY A 75 -2.41 10.97 -12.92
C GLY A 75 -1.67 12.08 -12.19
N GLY A 76 -1.33 13.15 -12.89
CA GLY A 76 -0.51 14.23 -12.35
C GLY A 76 -1.07 14.80 -11.04
N GLY A 77 -0.23 14.88 -10.01
CA GLY A 77 -0.61 15.39 -8.70
C GLY A 77 -1.38 14.44 -7.81
N GLY A 78 -1.67 13.23 -8.28
CA GLY A 78 -2.39 12.22 -7.49
C GLY A 78 -1.48 11.47 -6.51
N HIS A 79 -1.99 10.35 -5.98
CA HIS A 79 -1.20 9.54 -5.06
C HIS A 79 -1.39 8.05 -5.32
N ALA A 80 -0.36 7.28 -4.98
CA ALA A 80 -0.41 5.84 -4.87
C ALA A 80 -0.04 5.45 -3.45
N ALA A 81 -0.85 4.61 -2.81
CA ALA A 81 -0.57 4.11 -1.48
C ALA A 81 -0.68 2.59 -1.46
N LEU A 82 0.36 1.92 -0.99
CA LEU A 82 0.40 0.48 -0.79
C LEU A 82 0.62 0.22 0.69
N LEU A 83 -0.40 -0.31 1.36
CA LEU A 83 -0.43 -0.43 2.82
C LEU A 83 -0.78 -1.87 3.23
N GLY A 84 0.05 -2.47 4.04
CA GLY A 84 -0.21 -3.84 4.47
C GLY A 84 0.64 -4.26 5.64
N GLY A 85 0.47 -5.49 6.10
CA GLY A 85 1.37 -6.09 7.09
C GLY A 85 2.79 -6.19 6.55
N TYR A 86 2.92 -6.38 5.25
CA TYR A 86 4.16 -6.22 4.50
C TYR A 86 3.82 -5.72 3.09
N VAL A 87 4.79 -5.11 2.43
CA VAL A 87 4.64 -4.58 1.07
C VAL A 87 5.85 -4.96 0.24
N SER A 88 5.61 -5.46 -0.96
CA SER A 88 6.68 -5.80 -1.91
C SER A 88 6.38 -5.16 -3.25
N ASN A 89 7.36 -4.44 -3.79
CA ASN A 89 7.28 -3.89 -5.14
C ASN A 89 8.45 -4.40 -5.98
N SER A 90 8.14 -5.22 -6.98
CA SER A 90 9.08 -5.64 -8.02
C SER A 90 8.70 -5.05 -9.39
N GLY A 91 7.57 -4.35 -9.47
CA GLY A 91 7.09 -3.70 -10.66
C GLY A 91 7.42 -2.21 -10.69
N ILE A 92 6.49 -1.42 -11.22
CA ILE A 92 6.66 0.02 -11.41
C ILE A 92 5.48 0.76 -10.77
N VAL A 93 5.77 1.79 -9.97
CA VAL A 93 4.79 2.75 -9.50
C VAL A 93 5.25 4.14 -9.94
N SER A 94 4.40 4.86 -10.66
CA SER A 94 4.72 6.17 -11.23
C SER A 94 3.64 7.19 -10.89
N ALA A 95 4.00 8.27 -10.21
CA ALA A 95 3.09 9.34 -9.80
C ALA A 95 3.75 10.70 -10.00
N LYS A 96 3.77 11.18 -11.26
CA LYS A 96 4.39 12.47 -11.61
C LYS A 96 3.75 13.60 -10.81
N LEU A 97 4.58 14.44 -10.18
CA LEU A 97 4.15 15.56 -9.31
C LEU A 97 3.22 15.11 -8.18
N GLY A 98 3.22 13.83 -7.88
CA GLY A 98 2.32 13.23 -6.90
C GLY A 98 3.06 12.67 -5.70
N LYS A 99 2.38 11.74 -5.01
CA LYS A 99 2.90 11.13 -3.81
C LYS A 99 2.81 9.61 -3.94
N ILE A 100 3.86 8.92 -3.50
CA ILE A 100 3.89 7.48 -3.36
C ILE A 100 4.12 7.17 -1.90
N ALA A 101 3.17 6.47 -1.27
CA ALA A 101 3.28 6.07 0.12
C ALA A 101 3.30 4.54 0.19
N ILE A 102 4.33 3.97 0.80
CA ILE A 102 4.43 2.55 1.05
C ILE A 102 4.57 2.36 2.55
N GLY A 103 3.57 1.74 3.15
CA GLY A 103 3.52 1.56 4.59
C GLY A 103 3.32 0.10 4.98
N ALA A 104 4.12 -0.38 5.92
CA ALA A 104 4.01 -1.73 6.44
C ALA A 104 3.87 -1.71 7.96
N GLY A 105 2.80 -2.31 8.45
CA GLY A 105 2.47 -2.37 9.87
C GLY A 105 1.00 -2.72 10.06
N GLU A 106 0.54 -2.62 11.29
CA GLU A 106 -0.84 -2.97 11.65
C GLU A 106 -1.71 -1.74 11.92
N LYS A 107 -1.13 -0.57 12.01
CA LYS A 107 -1.85 0.69 12.17
C LYS A 107 -1.10 1.79 11.45
N ILE A 108 -1.72 2.37 10.43
CA ILE A 108 -1.10 3.37 9.56
C ILE A 108 -2.04 4.56 9.44
N THR A 109 -1.51 5.76 9.63
CA THR A 109 -2.24 7.00 9.39
C THR A 109 -1.61 7.72 8.20
N LEU A 110 -2.43 8.08 7.21
CA LEU A 110 -2.03 8.85 6.03
C LEU A 110 -2.70 10.21 6.06
N ASP A 111 -1.93 11.26 5.88
CA ASP A 111 -2.42 12.62 5.75
C ASP A 111 -2.09 13.16 4.36
N PHE A 112 -3.04 13.05 3.44
CA PHE A 112 -2.87 13.56 2.08
C PHE A 112 -3.14 15.07 1.97
N VAL A 113 -3.80 15.66 2.97
CA VAL A 113 -4.15 17.09 2.97
C VAL A 113 -3.00 17.93 3.50
N GLY A 114 -2.28 17.42 4.50
CA GLY A 114 -1.16 18.12 5.11
C GLY A 114 0.14 17.99 4.32
N ASP A 115 1.17 17.46 4.95
CA ASP A 115 2.48 17.27 4.33
C ASP A 115 2.55 15.97 3.49
N GLY A 116 1.52 15.16 3.53
CA GLY A 116 1.48 13.87 2.82
C GLY A 116 2.29 12.78 3.51
N LEU A 117 2.73 13.01 4.74
CA LEU A 117 3.52 12.05 5.48
C LEU A 117 2.65 10.97 6.12
N MET A 118 3.26 9.80 6.30
CA MET A 118 2.64 8.63 6.85
C MET A 118 3.19 8.35 8.24
N THR A 119 2.31 7.98 9.15
CA THR A 119 2.69 7.53 10.49
C THR A 119 2.32 6.05 10.63
N VAL A 120 3.29 5.23 11.03
CA VAL A 120 3.05 3.83 11.32
C VAL A 120 3.21 3.63 12.82
N ALA A 121 2.12 3.21 13.48
CA ALA A 121 2.15 2.94 14.90
C ALA A 121 2.69 1.54 15.17
N VAL A 122 3.52 1.41 16.20
CA VAL A 122 3.99 0.13 16.68
C VAL A 122 2.92 -0.44 17.62
N PRO A 123 2.43 -1.67 17.39
CA PRO A 123 1.46 -2.27 18.28
C PRO A 123 2.04 -2.48 19.68
N SER A 124 1.17 -2.44 20.68
CA SER A 124 1.58 -2.67 22.07
C SER A 124 1.88 -4.13 22.38
N TYR A 125 1.46 -5.06 21.52
CA TYR A 125 1.74 -6.48 21.69
C TYR A 125 3.06 -6.86 21.01
N LYS A 126 3.62 -7.97 21.43
CA LYS A 126 4.88 -8.48 20.90
C LYS A 126 4.70 -8.83 19.41
N LEU A 127 5.58 -8.30 18.57
CA LEU A 127 5.60 -8.61 17.17
C LEU A 127 6.06 -10.06 16.96
N GLY A 128 5.23 -10.84 16.30
CA GLY A 128 5.59 -12.19 15.94
C GLY A 128 6.45 -12.24 14.67
N ILE A 129 6.78 -13.44 14.26
CA ILE A 129 7.45 -13.67 12.99
C ILE A 129 6.43 -13.45 11.86
N ILE A 130 6.74 -12.55 10.94
CA ILE A 130 5.87 -12.24 9.81
C ILE A 130 6.31 -13.06 8.62
N LYS A 131 5.36 -13.73 7.98
CA LYS A 131 5.61 -14.59 6.82
C LYS A 131 5.00 -14.01 5.56
N ASP A 132 5.62 -14.30 4.43
CA ASP A 132 5.09 -13.92 3.12
C ASP A 132 3.95 -14.85 2.70
N ILE A 133 3.43 -14.63 1.48
CA ILE A 133 2.33 -15.42 0.91
C ILE A 133 2.66 -16.91 0.78
N ASN A 134 3.95 -17.26 0.70
CA ASN A 134 4.42 -18.64 0.59
C ASN A 134 4.82 -19.23 1.95
N GLY A 135 4.58 -18.54 3.04
CA GLY A 135 4.94 -18.99 4.38
C GLY A 135 6.39 -18.79 4.77
N LYS A 136 7.17 -18.08 3.94
CA LYS A 136 8.57 -17.80 4.22
C LYS A 136 8.70 -16.62 5.18
N THR A 137 9.56 -16.74 6.18
CA THR A 137 9.82 -15.65 7.14
C THR A 137 10.42 -14.44 6.43
N LEU A 138 9.80 -13.28 6.63
CA LEU A 138 10.26 -12.02 6.05
C LEU A 138 11.40 -11.43 6.88
N GLN A 139 12.41 -10.93 6.19
CA GLN A 139 13.53 -10.21 6.80
C GLN A 139 13.31 -8.69 6.76
N SER A 140 12.39 -8.22 5.95
CA SER A 140 11.99 -6.83 5.88
C SER A 140 10.51 -6.75 5.58
N LEU A 141 9.82 -5.80 6.19
CA LEU A 141 8.39 -5.57 5.94
C LEU A 141 8.15 -4.79 4.65
N ILE A 142 9.14 -4.05 4.17
CA ILE A 142 9.09 -3.40 2.86
C ILE A 142 10.25 -3.91 2.03
N SER A 143 9.94 -4.40 0.83
CA SER A 143 10.92 -4.80 -0.17
C SER A 143 10.62 -4.07 -1.46
N ASN A 144 11.61 -3.36 -1.99
CA ASN A 144 11.48 -2.68 -3.28
C ASN A 144 12.67 -3.06 -4.17
N THR A 145 12.43 -3.96 -5.10
CA THR A 145 13.39 -4.33 -6.15
C THR A 145 13.01 -3.74 -7.50
N GLY A 146 11.85 -3.11 -7.58
CA GLY A 146 11.34 -2.44 -8.77
C GLY A 146 11.62 -0.95 -8.77
N THR A 147 10.70 -0.19 -9.35
CA THR A 147 10.84 1.25 -9.54
C THR A 147 9.72 2.01 -8.86
N LEU A 148 10.08 3.04 -8.10
CA LEU A 148 9.15 4.04 -7.56
C LEU A 148 9.56 5.38 -8.15
N LYS A 149 8.61 6.07 -8.82
CA LYS A 149 8.90 7.27 -9.58
C LYS A 149 7.88 8.35 -9.28
N ALA A 150 8.30 9.39 -8.57
CA ALA A 150 7.44 10.53 -8.24
C ALA A 150 8.17 11.84 -8.62
N ASN A 151 8.45 12.01 -9.92
CA ASN A 151 9.22 13.16 -10.41
C ASN A 151 8.56 14.49 -9.99
N GLY A 152 9.28 15.30 -9.22
CA GLY A 152 8.76 16.54 -8.65
C GLY A 152 7.79 16.35 -7.48
N GLY A 153 7.61 15.15 -7.01
CA GLY A 153 6.73 14.78 -5.90
C GLY A 153 7.47 14.18 -4.71
N ILE A 154 6.75 13.36 -3.94
CA ILE A 154 7.24 12.80 -2.68
C ILE A 154 7.09 11.27 -2.68
N ILE A 155 8.12 10.58 -2.20
CA ILE A 155 8.07 9.15 -1.91
C ILE A 155 8.30 8.97 -0.41
N ASP A 156 7.33 8.33 0.27
CA ASP A 156 7.41 8.01 1.69
C ASP A 156 7.31 6.50 1.87
N MET A 157 8.37 5.87 2.40
CA MET A 157 8.38 4.45 2.73
C MET A 157 8.61 4.31 4.23
N THR A 158 7.56 3.95 4.95
CA THR A 158 7.62 3.83 6.40
C THR A 158 7.14 2.45 6.82
N ARG A 159 7.91 1.79 7.65
CA ARG A 159 7.60 0.45 8.13
C ARG A 159 7.77 0.32 9.62
N MET A 160 6.98 -0.61 10.19
CA MET A 160 7.21 -1.12 11.53
C MET A 160 8.51 -1.92 11.54
N GLN A 161 9.32 -1.74 12.57
CA GLN A 161 10.60 -2.44 12.65
C GLN A 161 10.40 -3.88 13.11
N ILE A 162 11.07 -4.81 12.42
CA ILE A 162 11.14 -6.21 12.84
C ILE A 162 12.19 -6.32 13.93
N MET A 163 11.77 -6.90 15.05
CA MET A 163 12.68 -7.14 16.18
C MET A 163 13.04 -8.59 16.30
#